data_83cb363b9382103a5b41237ed9f2c249
#
_entry.id   83cb363b9382103a5b41237ed9f2c249
#
_cell.length_a   1.000
_cell.length_b   1.000
_cell.length_c   1.000
_cell.angle_alpha   90.00
_cell.angle_beta   90.00
_cell.angle_gamma   90.00
#
_symmetry.space_group_name_H-M   'P 1'
#
loop_
_entity.id
_entity.type
_entity.pdbx_description
1 polymer ?
#
loop_
_entity_poly.entity_id
_entity_poly.type
_entity_poly.pdbx_seq_one_letter_code
_entity_poly.pdbx_strand_id
1 'polypeptide(L)'
;MNLEIKRELVSNWFKTLQNAFCEDIMRIEKNKSKFISTSWKRNPKKDEGGGEYRILQNGNVFEKVGVNFSKVYGKFPKEFQKNIPGAQKDPRFWASGISVVMHMKNPFIPAMHFNTRYIITTYGWFGGGMDVTPSKIDKKEKEVFHQTLKKMCNRHNKNFYKKYKKWCDEYFYLPHRKEPRGCLLYTSDAAD
;
A
#
# COMPACT_ATOMS: atom_id res chain seq x y z
N MET A 1 -11.65 -6.96 -21.75
CA MET A 1 -12.56 -6.50 -20.69
C MET A 1 -12.77 -5.00 -20.80
N ASN A 2 -14.02 -4.53 -20.71
CA ASN A 2 -14.32 -3.09 -20.76
C ASN A 2 -13.60 -2.36 -19.63
N LEU A 3 -13.05 -1.16 -19.94
CA LEU A 3 -12.27 -0.36 -18.99
C LEU A 3 -13.08 0.06 -17.74
N GLU A 4 -14.36 0.39 -17.92
CA GLU A 4 -15.24 0.76 -16.81
C GLU A 4 -15.48 -0.43 -15.85
N ILE A 5 -15.75 -1.61 -16.40
CA ILE A 5 -15.88 -2.84 -15.59
C ILE A 5 -14.59 -3.12 -14.83
N LYS A 6 -13.42 -2.94 -15.47
CA LYS A 6 -12.12 -3.14 -14.82
C LYS A 6 -11.91 -2.16 -13.65
N ARG A 7 -12.24 -0.88 -13.83
CA ARG A 7 -12.17 0.14 -12.78
C ARG A 7 -13.08 -0.19 -11.60
N GLU A 8 -14.28 -0.64 -11.88
CA GLU A 8 -15.26 -1.01 -10.86
C GLU A 8 -14.80 -2.23 -10.06
N LEU A 9 -14.41 -3.31 -10.72
CA LEU A 9 -13.89 -4.51 -10.07
C LEU A 9 -12.69 -4.21 -9.18
N VAL A 10 -11.74 -3.43 -9.66
CA VAL A 10 -10.55 -3.04 -8.88
C VAL A 10 -10.92 -2.19 -7.67
N SER A 11 -11.81 -1.21 -7.84
CA SER A 11 -12.26 -0.37 -6.72
C SER A 11 -12.97 -1.19 -5.66
N ASN A 12 -13.87 -2.09 -6.07
CA ASN A 12 -14.61 -2.96 -5.16
C ASN A 12 -13.67 -3.91 -4.42
N TRP A 13 -12.67 -4.46 -5.12
CA TRP A 13 -11.63 -5.27 -4.49
C TRP A 13 -10.88 -4.51 -3.39
N PHE A 14 -10.40 -3.29 -3.66
CA PHE A 14 -9.68 -2.51 -2.65
C PHE A 14 -10.56 -2.11 -1.47
N LYS A 15 -11.85 -1.88 -1.71
CA LYS A 15 -12.81 -1.62 -0.62
C LYS A 15 -13.04 -2.87 0.23
N THR A 16 -13.15 -4.04 -0.38
CA THR A 16 -13.19 -5.33 0.31
C THR A 16 -11.93 -5.57 1.13
N LEU A 17 -10.77 -5.26 0.55
CA LEU A 17 -9.49 -5.40 1.24
C LEU A 17 -9.39 -4.45 2.45
N GLN A 18 -9.91 -3.21 2.36
CA GLN A 18 -10.01 -2.29 3.50
C GLN A 18 -10.86 -2.91 4.62
N ASN A 19 -12.00 -3.50 4.29
CA ASN A 19 -12.86 -4.15 5.28
C ASN A 19 -12.13 -5.32 5.96
N ALA A 20 -11.49 -6.19 5.18
CA ALA A 20 -10.75 -7.34 5.70
C ALA A 20 -9.62 -6.91 6.65
N PHE A 21 -8.84 -5.89 6.31
CA PHE A 21 -7.82 -5.35 7.21
C PHE A 21 -8.42 -4.83 8.52
N CYS A 22 -9.50 -4.07 8.45
CA CYS A 22 -10.16 -3.56 9.64
C CYS A 22 -10.69 -4.70 10.52
N GLU A 23 -11.29 -5.72 9.94
CA GLU A 23 -11.80 -6.89 10.67
C GLU A 23 -10.67 -7.67 11.35
N ASP A 24 -9.56 -7.92 10.66
CA ASP A 24 -8.42 -8.64 11.25
C ASP A 24 -7.78 -7.84 12.39
N ILE A 25 -7.64 -6.52 12.24
CA ILE A 25 -7.15 -5.64 13.30
C ILE A 25 -8.09 -5.67 14.50
N MET A 26 -9.41 -5.64 14.28
CA MET A 26 -10.39 -5.73 15.36
C MET A 26 -10.33 -7.08 16.09
N ARG A 27 -10.07 -8.19 15.39
CA ARG A 27 -9.83 -9.49 16.04
C ARG A 27 -8.61 -9.47 16.93
N ILE A 28 -7.50 -8.86 16.49
CA ILE A 28 -6.28 -8.68 17.29
C ILE A 28 -6.57 -7.82 18.55
N GLU A 29 -7.36 -6.77 18.40
CA GLU A 29 -7.83 -5.92 19.49
C GLU A 29 -8.87 -6.60 20.40
N LYS A 30 -9.30 -7.82 20.10
CA LYS A 30 -10.39 -8.54 20.78
C LYS A 30 -11.68 -7.74 20.83
N ASN A 31 -11.97 -6.99 19.75
CA ASN A 31 -13.16 -6.12 19.58
C ASN A 31 -13.35 -5.06 20.69
N LYS A 32 -12.30 -4.69 21.40
CA LYS A 32 -12.34 -3.67 22.48
C LYS A 32 -12.16 -2.24 21.96
N SER A 33 -11.81 -2.07 20.69
CA SER A 33 -11.60 -0.78 20.04
C SER A 33 -12.52 -0.65 18.84
N LYS A 34 -12.62 0.56 18.27
CA LYS A 34 -13.47 0.82 17.10
C LYS A 34 -12.72 1.66 16.08
N PHE A 35 -12.96 1.38 14.81
CA PHE A 35 -12.56 2.26 13.72
C PHE A 35 -13.57 3.42 13.58
N ILE A 36 -13.05 4.62 13.41
CA ILE A 36 -13.81 5.81 13.00
C ILE A 36 -13.57 6.00 11.51
N SER A 37 -14.64 5.99 10.74
CA SER A 37 -14.61 6.19 9.28
C SER A 37 -14.85 7.65 8.93
N THR A 38 -14.07 8.17 7.99
CA THR A 38 -14.26 9.53 7.45
C THR A 38 -14.06 9.48 5.94
N SER A 39 -15.07 9.94 5.22
CA SER A 39 -14.99 10.12 3.76
C SER A 39 -14.26 11.42 3.43
N TRP A 40 -13.50 11.41 2.34
CA TRP A 40 -12.79 12.58 1.85
C TRP A 40 -12.91 12.72 0.33
N LYS A 41 -12.82 13.95 -0.15
CA LYS A 41 -12.75 14.28 -1.58
C LYS A 41 -11.35 14.79 -1.91
N ARG A 42 -10.81 14.36 -3.05
CA ARG A 42 -9.51 14.86 -3.53
C ARG A 42 -9.54 16.35 -3.81
N ASN A 43 -10.62 16.80 -4.40
CA ASN A 43 -10.85 18.21 -4.66
C ASN A 43 -12.29 18.57 -4.24
N PRO A 44 -12.48 19.56 -3.35
CA PRO A 44 -13.82 19.94 -2.93
C PRO A 44 -14.66 20.64 -4.02
N LYS A 45 -13.98 21.23 -5.03
CA LYS A 45 -14.63 22.03 -6.10
C LYS A 45 -14.82 21.27 -7.41
N LYS A 46 -14.11 20.16 -7.59
CA LYS A 46 -14.15 19.35 -8.83
C LYS A 46 -14.25 17.89 -8.49
N ASP A 47 -14.94 17.13 -9.32
CA ASP A 47 -14.94 15.68 -9.19
C ASP A 47 -13.63 15.11 -9.71
N GLU A 48 -12.70 14.86 -8.81
CA GLU A 48 -11.43 14.19 -9.01
C GLU A 48 -11.34 12.90 -8.16
N GLY A 49 -12.50 12.42 -7.67
CA GLY A 49 -12.62 11.28 -6.81
C GLY A 49 -12.31 11.60 -5.34
N GLY A 50 -12.06 10.56 -4.57
CA GLY A 50 -11.83 10.64 -3.15
C GLY A 50 -11.62 9.27 -2.53
N GLY A 51 -12.07 9.10 -1.30
CA GLY A 51 -11.94 7.84 -0.60
C GLY A 51 -12.53 7.87 0.78
N GLU A 52 -12.12 6.89 1.58
CA GLU A 52 -12.49 6.75 2.97
C GLU A 52 -11.26 6.30 3.75
N TYR A 53 -10.94 7.01 4.81
CA TYR A 53 -9.98 6.51 5.77
C TYR A 53 -10.69 6.05 7.04
N ARG A 54 -10.15 4.99 7.62
CA ARG A 54 -10.60 4.44 8.90
C ARG A 54 -9.45 4.49 9.88
N ILE A 55 -9.69 5.09 11.03
CA ILE A 55 -8.67 5.27 12.08
C ILE A 55 -9.13 4.58 13.34
N LEU A 56 -8.25 3.74 13.91
CA LEU A 56 -8.33 3.23 15.26
C LEU A 56 -7.22 3.88 16.08
N GLN A 57 -7.54 4.34 17.29
CA GLN A 57 -6.59 4.96 18.22
C GLN A 57 -6.78 4.39 19.62
N ASN A 58 -5.71 4.44 20.39
CA ASN A 58 -5.68 4.05 21.81
C ASN A 58 -6.21 2.64 22.07
N GLY A 59 -5.90 1.71 21.16
CA GLY A 59 -6.25 0.30 21.31
C GLY A 59 -5.44 -0.40 22.39
N ASN A 60 -5.70 -1.70 22.60
CA ASN A 60 -4.93 -2.51 23.54
C ASN A 60 -3.58 -2.93 22.96
N VAL A 61 -3.55 -3.26 21.68
CA VAL A 61 -2.39 -3.72 20.92
C VAL A 61 -1.83 -2.60 20.06
N PHE A 62 -2.71 -1.87 19.38
CA PHE A 62 -2.32 -0.79 18.49
C PHE A 62 -2.51 0.57 19.15
N GLU A 63 -1.45 1.38 19.16
CA GLU A 63 -1.55 2.79 19.51
C GLU A 63 -2.37 3.55 18.48
N LYS A 64 -2.06 3.31 17.20
CA LYS A 64 -2.78 3.90 16.08
C LYS A 64 -2.73 3.02 14.84
N VAL A 65 -3.86 2.87 14.20
CA VAL A 65 -3.98 2.25 12.87
C VAL A 65 -4.75 3.18 11.95
N GLY A 66 -4.25 3.35 10.74
CA GLY A 66 -4.95 3.99 9.64
C GLY A 66 -5.09 3.05 8.45
N VAL A 67 -6.30 2.85 7.96
CA VAL A 67 -6.59 2.07 6.76
C VAL A 67 -7.33 2.98 5.77
N ASN A 68 -6.62 3.42 4.74
CA ASN A 68 -7.14 4.37 3.77
C ASN A 68 -7.42 3.70 2.43
N PHE A 69 -8.65 3.79 1.96
CA PHE A 69 -9.07 3.46 0.59
C PHE A 69 -9.16 4.73 -0.24
N SER A 70 -8.74 4.66 -1.49
CA SER A 70 -8.82 5.76 -2.46
C SER A 70 -9.30 5.28 -3.83
N LYS A 71 -10.10 6.14 -4.48
CA LYS A 71 -10.44 6.08 -5.91
C LYS A 71 -10.35 7.50 -6.44
N VAL A 72 -9.30 7.79 -7.19
CA VAL A 72 -8.95 9.15 -7.64
C VAL A 72 -8.61 9.18 -9.12
N TYR A 73 -8.85 10.31 -9.73
CA TYR A 73 -8.55 10.55 -11.15
C TYR A 73 -8.20 12.01 -11.38
N GLY A 74 -7.62 12.30 -12.55
CA GLY A 74 -7.18 13.65 -12.90
C GLY A 74 -6.09 13.64 -13.95
N LYS A 75 -5.20 14.64 -13.89
CA LYS A 75 -4.05 14.75 -14.77
C LYS A 75 -2.78 14.86 -13.95
N PHE A 76 -1.71 14.19 -14.38
CA PHE A 76 -0.39 14.36 -13.78
C PHE A 76 0.19 15.74 -14.16
N PRO A 77 0.80 16.45 -13.19
CA PRO A 77 1.62 17.64 -13.47
C PRO A 77 2.74 17.33 -14.47
N LYS A 78 3.12 18.31 -15.30
CA LYS A 78 4.10 18.14 -16.38
C LYS A 78 5.43 17.54 -15.92
N GLU A 79 5.89 17.91 -14.75
CA GLU A 79 7.12 17.44 -14.12
C GLU A 79 7.17 15.94 -13.85
N PHE A 80 6.00 15.32 -13.55
CA PHE A 80 5.90 13.88 -13.27
C PHE A 80 5.62 13.02 -14.52
N GLN A 81 5.12 13.63 -15.61
CA GLN A 81 4.70 12.88 -16.79
C GLN A 81 5.82 12.07 -17.43
N LYS A 82 7.07 12.54 -17.32
CA LYS A 82 8.26 11.86 -17.89
C LYS A 82 8.57 10.52 -17.19
N ASN A 83 8.22 10.41 -15.92
CA ASN A 83 8.58 9.27 -15.08
C ASN A 83 7.45 8.25 -14.90
N ILE A 84 6.26 8.55 -15.45
CA ILE A 84 5.08 7.69 -15.28
C ILE A 84 4.73 7.04 -16.61
N PRO A 85 4.68 5.69 -16.66
CA PRO A 85 4.33 4.98 -17.88
C PRO A 85 3.04 5.50 -18.51
N GLY A 86 3.08 5.83 -19.81
CA GLY A 86 1.95 6.30 -20.57
C GLY A 86 1.52 7.75 -20.35
N ALA A 87 1.95 8.42 -19.28
CA ALA A 87 1.55 9.78 -18.97
C ALA A 87 2.14 10.84 -19.92
N GLN A 88 3.20 10.51 -20.67
CA GLN A 88 3.75 11.36 -21.72
C GLN A 88 2.82 11.47 -22.93
N LYS A 89 2.07 10.41 -23.24
CA LYS A 89 1.11 10.38 -24.35
C LYS A 89 -0.23 11.01 -23.95
N ASP A 90 -0.70 10.66 -22.77
CA ASP A 90 -1.92 11.22 -22.17
C ASP A 90 -1.71 11.38 -20.66
N PRO A 91 -1.70 12.62 -20.12
CA PRO A 91 -1.46 12.87 -18.71
C PRO A 91 -2.62 12.46 -17.82
N ARG A 92 -3.77 12.08 -18.37
CA ARG A 92 -4.93 11.64 -17.58
C ARG A 92 -4.63 10.32 -16.89
N PHE A 93 -5.10 10.20 -15.67
CA PHE A 93 -4.98 8.96 -14.91
C PHE A 93 -6.25 8.65 -14.14
N TRP A 94 -6.40 7.39 -13.85
CA TRP A 94 -7.33 6.85 -12.86
C TRP A 94 -6.52 5.92 -11.94
N ALA A 95 -6.77 5.99 -10.64
CA ALA A 95 -6.11 5.12 -9.68
C ALA A 95 -7.06 4.73 -8.56
N SER A 96 -6.95 3.51 -8.10
CA SER A 96 -7.57 3.05 -6.85
C SER A 96 -6.57 2.24 -6.06
N GLY A 97 -6.70 2.25 -4.74
CA GLY A 97 -5.77 1.55 -3.88
C GLY A 97 -6.11 1.63 -2.41
N ILE A 98 -5.31 0.92 -1.64
CA ILE A 98 -5.34 0.93 -0.18
C ILE A 98 -3.96 1.28 0.37
N SER A 99 -3.94 2.02 1.47
CA SER A 99 -2.73 2.29 2.27
C SER A 99 -3.04 2.01 3.73
N VAL A 100 -2.15 1.27 4.39
CA VAL A 100 -2.30 0.85 5.78
C VAL A 100 -1.06 1.25 6.55
N VAL A 101 -1.24 1.91 7.69
CA VAL A 101 -0.17 2.22 8.64
C VAL A 101 -0.58 1.71 10.00
N MET A 102 0.30 0.98 10.66
CA MET A 102 0.06 0.39 11.98
C MET A 102 1.20 0.75 12.92
N HIS A 103 0.87 1.42 14.02
CA HIS A 103 1.77 1.69 15.13
C HIS A 103 1.31 0.90 16.34
N MET A 104 2.22 0.10 16.86
CA MET A 104 1.94 -0.76 18.01
C MET A 104 2.10 0.02 19.31
N LYS A 105 1.34 -0.33 20.33
CA LYS A 105 1.48 0.22 21.68
C LYS A 105 2.78 -0.23 22.35
N ASN A 106 3.20 -1.46 22.06
CA ASN A 106 4.49 -1.97 22.50
C ASN A 106 5.60 -1.45 21.57
N PRO A 107 6.55 -0.62 22.06
CA PRO A 107 7.61 -0.03 21.23
C PRO A 107 8.62 -1.06 20.68
N PHE A 108 8.63 -2.29 21.21
CA PHE A 108 9.48 -3.37 20.70
C PHE A 108 8.88 -4.06 19.45
N ILE A 109 7.60 -3.88 19.18
CA ILE A 109 6.97 -4.39 17.95
C ILE A 109 7.10 -3.32 16.88
N PRO A 110 7.63 -3.67 15.69
CA PRO A 110 7.85 -2.70 14.61
C PRO A 110 6.58 -2.01 14.13
N ALA A 111 6.68 -0.74 13.76
CA ALA A 111 5.67 -0.09 12.96
C ALA A 111 5.63 -0.72 11.56
N MET A 112 4.45 -0.83 11.00
CA MET A 112 4.22 -1.44 9.68
C MET A 112 3.51 -0.48 8.75
N HIS A 113 3.95 -0.46 7.49
CA HIS A 113 3.29 0.24 6.42
C HIS A 113 3.12 -0.69 5.22
N PHE A 114 1.93 -0.68 4.65
CA PHE A 114 1.58 -1.45 3.47
C PHE A 114 0.76 -0.59 2.53
N ASN A 115 1.03 -0.65 1.24
CA ASN A 115 0.15 -0.09 0.23
C ASN A 115 0.12 -0.96 -1.01
N THR A 116 -1.02 -0.92 -1.69
CA THR A 116 -1.16 -1.47 -3.03
C THR A 116 -2.16 -0.63 -3.80
N ARG A 117 -1.92 -0.47 -5.11
CA ARG A 117 -2.75 0.36 -5.98
C ARG A 117 -2.75 -0.18 -7.40
N TYR A 118 -3.81 0.10 -8.12
CA TYR A 118 -3.90 -0.04 -9.55
C TYR A 118 -3.98 1.34 -10.19
N ILE A 119 -3.15 1.59 -11.19
CA ILE A 119 -3.07 2.87 -11.89
C ILE A 119 -3.35 2.61 -13.36
N ILE A 120 -4.15 3.48 -13.98
CA ILE A 120 -4.42 3.50 -15.41
C ILE A 120 -4.02 4.87 -15.97
N THR A 121 -3.19 4.84 -17.00
CA THR A 121 -2.92 5.95 -17.93
C THR A 121 -3.31 5.48 -19.34
N THR A 122 -2.41 5.50 -20.31
CA THR A 122 -2.54 4.71 -21.55
C THR A 122 -2.20 3.23 -21.32
N TYR A 123 -1.62 2.90 -20.18
CA TYR A 123 -1.35 1.55 -19.66
C TYR A 123 -2.06 1.35 -18.33
N GLY A 124 -2.18 0.10 -17.89
CA GLY A 124 -2.68 -0.22 -16.56
C GLY A 124 -1.71 -1.17 -15.84
N TRP A 125 -1.37 -0.85 -14.58
CA TRP A 125 -0.48 -1.69 -13.78
C TRP A 125 -0.83 -1.67 -12.30
N PHE A 126 -0.47 -2.74 -11.60
CA PHE A 126 -0.45 -2.79 -10.15
C PHE A 126 0.91 -2.34 -9.61
N GLY A 127 0.90 -1.69 -8.48
CA GLY A 127 2.10 -1.35 -7.74
C GLY A 127 1.83 -1.26 -6.26
N GLY A 128 2.86 -1.44 -5.47
CA GLY A 128 2.72 -1.36 -4.03
C GLY A 128 4.04 -1.63 -3.32
N GLY A 129 3.98 -1.54 -2.02
CA GLY A 129 5.14 -1.80 -1.18
C GLY A 129 4.73 -2.11 0.25
N MET A 130 5.68 -2.66 0.96
CA MET A 130 5.59 -2.95 2.38
C MET A 130 6.89 -2.60 3.05
N ASP A 131 6.81 -1.92 4.17
CA ASP A 131 7.94 -1.77 5.07
C ASP A 131 7.54 -2.14 6.52
N VAL A 132 8.55 -2.54 7.27
CA VAL A 132 8.46 -2.81 8.70
C VAL A 132 9.67 -2.14 9.34
N THR A 133 9.40 -1.11 10.15
CA THR A 133 10.45 -0.27 10.75
C THR A 133 10.55 -0.55 12.24
N PRO A 134 11.52 -1.36 12.69
CA PRO A 134 11.72 -1.66 14.09
C PRO A 134 12.41 -0.49 14.82
N SER A 135 11.98 -0.23 16.08
CA SER A 135 12.71 0.66 16.98
C SER A 135 13.99 -0.02 17.49
N LYS A 136 13.93 -1.34 17.68
CA LYS A 136 15.08 -2.18 18.03
C LYS A 136 15.14 -3.36 17.06
N ILE A 137 16.29 -3.54 16.43
CA ILE A 137 16.48 -4.62 15.44
C ILE A 137 16.57 -5.97 16.16
N ASP A 138 15.61 -6.85 15.86
CA ASP A 138 15.70 -8.29 16.15
C ASP A 138 16.00 -9.04 14.85
N LYS A 139 17.17 -9.67 14.78
CA LYS A 139 17.63 -10.39 13.58
C LYS A 139 16.75 -11.59 13.26
N LYS A 140 16.28 -12.30 14.29
CA LYS A 140 15.45 -13.51 14.14
C LYS A 140 14.06 -13.16 13.60
N GLU A 141 13.42 -12.15 14.17
CA GLU A 141 12.13 -11.68 13.69
C GLU A 141 12.22 -11.14 12.25
N LYS A 142 13.26 -10.37 11.94
CA LYS A 142 13.54 -9.91 10.58
C LYS A 142 13.64 -11.07 9.60
N GLU A 143 14.38 -12.13 9.97
CA GLU A 143 14.54 -13.31 9.13
C GLU A 143 13.21 -14.03 8.88
N VAL A 144 12.43 -14.28 9.93
CA VAL A 144 11.09 -14.91 9.84
C VAL A 144 10.16 -14.10 8.95
N PHE A 145 10.16 -12.77 9.09
CA PHE A 145 9.36 -11.89 8.26
C PHE A 145 9.75 -11.98 6.77
N HIS A 146 11.05 -11.90 6.47
CA HIS A 146 11.54 -12.00 5.10
C HIS A 146 11.32 -13.40 4.49
N GLN A 147 11.39 -14.46 5.28
CA GLN A 147 11.04 -15.81 4.82
C GLN A 147 9.55 -15.91 4.45
N THR A 148 8.68 -15.25 5.21
CA THR A 148 7.24 -15.18 4.92
C THR A 148 6.98 -14.47 3.61
N LEU A 149 7.61 -13.31 3.38
CA LEU A 149 7.53 -12.58 2.10
C LEU A 149 8.05 -13.42 0.93
N LYS A 150 9.17 -14.13 1.12
CA LYS A 150 9.73 -15.02 0.10
C LYS A 150 8.78 -16.17 -0.23
N LYS A 151 8.16 -16.79 0.77
CA LYS A 151 7.15 -17.83 0.55
C LYS A 151 5.95 -17.30 -0.24
N MET A 152 5.46 -16.11 0.10
CA MET A 152 4.38 -15.45 -0.63
C MET A 152 4.75 -15.19 -2.10
N CYS A 153 5.89 -14.58 -2.36
CA CYS A 153 6.37 -14.31 -3.71
C CYS A 153 6.54 -15.61 -4.54
N ASN A 154 7.08 -16.65 -3.93
CA ASN A 154 7.35 -17.93 -4.60
C ASN A 154 6.09 -18.68 -5.04
N ARG A 155 4.91 -18.37 -4.48
CA ARG A 155 3.63 -18.92 -4.97
C ARG A 155 3.28 -18.42 -6.37
N HIS A 156 3.83 -17.27 -6.77
CA HIS A 156 3.59 -16.66 -8.06
C HIS A 156 4.79 -16.84 -9.00
N ASN A 157 6.00 -16.47 -8.52
CA ASN A 157 7.23 -16.64 -9.29
C ASN A 157 8.44 -16.70 -8.35
N LYS A 158 9.31 -17.68 -8.53
CA LYS A 158 10.52 -17.91 -7.70
C LYS A 158 11.52 -16.74 -7.72
N ASN A 159 11.48 -15.91 -8.77
CA ASN A 159 12.38 -14.75 -8.92
C ASN A 159 11.82 -13.46 -8.31
N PHE A 160 10.52 -13.40 -7.98
CA PHE A 160 9.87 -12.16 -7.53
C PHE A 160 10.49 -11.62 -6.25
N TYR A 161 10.70 -12.44 -5.25
CA TYR A 161 11.28 -11.98 -4.00
C TYR A 161 12.66 -11.32 -4.22
N LYS A 162 13.55 -11.97 -4.95
CA LYS A 162 14.90 -11.43 -5.22
C LYS A 162 14.84 -10.11 -6.00
N LYS A 163 14.00 -10.05 -7.04
CA LYS A 163 13.81 -8.86 -7.88
C LYS A 163 13.27 -7.68 -7.06
N TYR A 164 12.17 -7.91 -6.36
CA TYR A 164 11.46 -6.84 -5.65
C TYR A 164 12.18 -6.41 -4.37
N LYS A 165 12.87 -7.32 -3.69
CA LYS A 165 13.70 -6.98 -2.53
C LYS A 165 14.87 -6.10 -2.93
N LYS A 166 15.58 -6.44 -4.00
CA LYS A 166 16.68 -5.62 -4.53
C LYS A 166 16.19 -4.22 -4.87
N TRP A 167 15.11 -4.10 -5.61
CA TRP A 167 14.55 -2.81 -5.97
C TRP A 167 14.12 -2.01 -4.75
N CYS A 168 13.51 -2.66 -3.76
CA CYS A 168 13.12 -2.03 -2.51
C CYS A 168 14.32 -1.48 -1.73
N ASP A 169 15.41 -2.24 -1.66
CA ASP A 169 16.63 -1.83 -0.97
C ASP A 169 17.29 -0.60 -1.64
N GLU A 170 17.26 -0.53 -2.97
CA GLU A 170 17.75 0.62 -3.72
C GLU A 170 16.84 1.85 -3.53
N TYR A 171 15.53 1.67 -3.61
CA TYR A 171 14.54 2.76 -3.50
C TYR A 171 14.48 3.41 -2.11
N PHE A 172 14.55 2.60 -1.06
CA PHE A 172 14.49 3.05 0.34
C PHE A 172 15.86 3.13 1.01
N TYR A 173 16.94 3.22 0.23
CA TYR A 173 18.28 3.38 0.79
C TYR A 173 18.45 4.76 1.42
N LEU A 174 18.90 4.78 2.67
CA LEU A 174 19.18 6.00 3.43
C LEU A 174 20.69 6.23 3.50
N PRO A 175 21.27 7.13 2.67
CA PRO A 175 22.73 7.31 2.59
C PRO A 175 23.35 7.72 3.92
N HIS A 176 22.68 8.58 4.69
CA HIS A 176 23.18 9.08 5.98
C HIS A 176 23.22 8.01 7.08
N ARG A 177 22.46 6.92 6.94
CA ARG A 177 22.43 5.77 7.86
C ARG A 177 23.10 4.53 7.28
N LYS A 178 23.44 4.54 6.00
CA LYS A 178 24.00 3.39 5.25
C LYS A 178 23.12 2.14 5.38
N GLU A 179 21.81 2.29 5.38
CA GLU A 179 20.86 1.18 5.53
C GLU A 179 19.70 1.28 4.55
N PRO A 180 19.24 0.15 3.97
CA PRO A 180 17.96 0.08 3.27
C PRO A 180 16.83 -0.03 4.29
N ARG A 181 15.72 0.69 4.06
CA ARG A 181 14.54 0.67 4.94
C ARG A 181 13.42 -0.05 4.26
N GLY A 182 12.94 -0.56 3.68
CA GLY A 182 11.79 -1.24 3.13
C GLY A 182 11.95 -2.76 3.18
N CYS A 183 10.84 -3.43 2.98
CA CYS A 183 10.84 -4.88 2.96
C CYS A 183 10.62 -5.43 1.55
N LEU A 184 9.65 -4.89 0.83
CA LEU A 184 9.30 -5.30 -0.52
C LEU A 184 8.65 -4.14 -1.29
N LEU A 185 9.05 -3.96 -2.55
CA LEU A 185 8.46 -3.02 -3.49
C LEU A 185 8.20 -3.72 -4.81
N TYR A 186 7.02 -3.54 -5.41
CA TYR A 186 6.70 -4.17 -6.68
C TYR A 186 5.89 -3.26 -7.61
N THR A 187 6.05 -3.49 -8.90
CA THR A 187 5.08 -3.14 -9.94
C THR A 187 4.94 -4.33 -10.90
N SER A 188 3.75 -4.52 -11.40
CA SER A 188 3.48 -5.51 -12.46
C SER A 188 2.48 -4.93 -13.43
N ASP A 189 2.66 -5.22 -14.72
CA ASP A 189 1.68 -4.91 -15.73
C ASP A 189 0.43 -5.78 -15.53
N ALA A 190 -0.73 -5.22 -15.83
CA ALA A 190 -2.01 -5.92 -15.64
C ALA A 190 -2.27 -6.98 -16.72
N ALA A 191 -1.28 -7.26 -17.56
CA ALA A 191 -1.36 -8.25 -18.65
C ALA A 191 -0.66 -9.59 -18.31
N ASP A 192 -0.01 -9.69 -17.13
CA ASP A 192 0.63 -10.93 -16.64
C ASP A 192 -0.32 -11.77 -15.77
#